data_5516b24e952ab6d2a210a0b6a77f1772
#
_entry.id   5516b24e952ab6d2a210a0b6a77f1772
#
_cell.length_a   1.000
_cell.length_b   1.000
_cell.length_c   1.000
_cell.angle_alpha   90.00
_cell.angle_beta   90.00
_cell.angle_gamma   90.00
#
_symmetry.space_group_name_H-M   'P 1'
#
loop_
_entity.id
_entity.type
_entity.pdbx_description
1 polymer ?
#
loop_
_entity_poly.entity_id
_entity_poly.type
_entity_poly.pdbx_seq_one_letter_code
_entity_poly.pdbx_strand_id
1 'polypeptide(L)'
;MRLLVTALTTVLLAACTAIEPAPQAPQAQPLVPMPLNPAMTEIFDGKALRVILCGTSSPLPDPGRAKACTIVVVGDKAYVIDTGPESWEQLQRMQFPGSRIAGVFITHFHSDHIGDLGEFRMQTMVAGRRQMLPVHGPRGVANLVTGFNLAYEEDARLRLAHHGESVIDLASSPLIAKEFGKAFVGGLDAEEIILRDGDLTVTAFEVDHDPIRPAVGYRFDWKGRSVVISGDTGLSANFTANAKGADVLVTESLAPNLIGMAQQQMNAAGNLRAAKIMADIPDYHISPLDAAKTANEAGVKLLVYTHHIPSAQVNLPPYFAGVAAIRPANTWVIGWDGLRVDLPAGSTDVQQGELLPKPN
;
A
#
# COMPACT_ATOMS: atom_id res chain seq x y z
N MET A 1 -88.78 -52.81 -13.56
CA MET A 1 -87.42 -52.84 -14.15
C MET A 1 -86.51 -51.98 -13.27
N ARG A 2 -85.79 -52.63 -12.36
CA ARG A 2 -84.92 -51.96 -11.36
C ARG A 2 -83.49 -52.13 -11.82
N LEU A 3 -82.83 -50.99 -12.10
CA LEU A 3 -81.40 -50.95 -12.35
C LEU A 3 -80.65 -50.97 -11.02
N LEU A 4 -79.79 -51.94 -10.81
CA LEU A 4 -78.75 -51.93 -9.79
C LEU A 4 -77.57 -51.11 -10.26
N VAL A 5 -77.20 -50.12 -9.46
CA VAL A 5 -75.91 -49.36 -9.63
C VAL A 5 -74.96 -49.93 -8.59
N THR A 6 -73.92 -50.60 -9.07
CA THR A 6 -72.81 -51.09 -8.24
C THR A 6 -71.75 -49.99 -8.12
N ALA A 7 -71.53 -49.48 -6.92
CA ALA A 7 -70.46 -48.53 -6.63
C ALA A 7 -69.15 -49.29 -6.38
N LEU A 8 -68.14 -48.98 -7.21
CA LEU A 8 -66.73 -49.44 -7.02
C LEU A 8 -65.99 -48.44 -6.17
N THR A 9 -65.67 -48.84 -4.92
CA THR A 9 -64.83 -47.99 -4.03
C THR A 9 -63.39 -48.38 -4.23
N THR A 10 -62.63 -47.48 -4.87
CA THR A 10 -61.18 -47.61 -5.04
C THR A 10 -60.46 -47.02 -3.81
N VAL A 11 -59.80 -47.89 -3.03
CA VAL A 11 -58.98 -47.50 -1.91
C VAL A 11 -57.58 -47.15 -2.45
N LEU A 12 -57.22 -45.87 -2.43
CA LEU A 12 -55.85 -45.43 -2.67
C LEU A 12 -55.04 -45.59 -1.37
N LEU A 13 -54.12 -46.56 -1.32
CA LEU A 13 -53.09 -46.63 -0.32
C LEU A 13 -51.97 -45.57 -0.71
N ALA A 14 -51.91 -44.49 0.02
CA ALA A 14 -50.76 -43.58 -0.06
C ALA A 14 -49.55 -44.19 0.70
N ALA A 15 -48.57 -44.67 -0.03
CA ALA A 15 -47.29 -45.07 0.53
C ALA A 15 -46.51 -43.81 0.87
N CYS A 16 -46.48 -43.41 2.14
CA CYS A 16 -45.51 -42.42 2.64
C CYS A 16 -44.12 -43.05 2.63
N THR A 17 -43.36 -42.86 1.58
CA THR A 17 -41.92 -43.11 1.64
C THR A 17 -41.29 -42.00 2.50
N ALA A 18 -40.76 -42.40 3.66
CA ALA A 18 -39.94 -41.50 4.49
C ALA A 18 -38.74 -41.07 3.64
N ILE A 19 -38.65 -39.77 3.36
CA ILE A 19 -37.45 -39.17 2.76
C ILE A 19 -36.38 -39.21 3.85
N GLU A 20 -35.38 -40.08 3.69
CA GLU A 20 -34.19 -40.01 4.55
C GLU A 20 -33.59 -38.62 4.46
N PRO A 21 -33.25 -37.97 5.61
CA PRO A 21 -32.59 -36.70 5.58
C PRO A 21 -31.24 -36.85 4.83
N ALA A 22 -30.99 -35.97 3.87
CA ALA A 22 -29.74 -35.94 3.14
C ALA A 22 -28.56 -35.93 4.15
N PRO A 23 -27.49 -36.67 3.88
CA PRO A 23 -26.32 -36.66 4.76
C PRO A 23 -25.86 -35.22 4.99
N GLN A 24 -25.77 -34.82 6.27
CA GLN A 24 -25.28 -33.52 6.63
C GLN A 24 -23.88 -33.38 6.03
N ALA A 25 -23.68 -32.31 5.24
CA ALA A 25 -22.35 -31.97 4.74
C ALA A 25 -21.39 -31.90 5.94
N PRO A 26 -20.17 -32.44 5.81
CA PRO A 26 -19.21 -32.39 6.90
C PRO A 26 -19.05 -30.96 7.34
N GLN A 27 -19.21 -30.67 8.63
CA GLN A 27 -18.98 -29.35 9.18
C GLN A 27 -17.55 -28.98 8.86
N ALA A 28 -17.34 -27.91 8.08
CA ALA A 28 -16.04 -27.42 7.74
C ALA A 28 -15.30 -27.08 9.03
N GLN A 29 -14.18 -27.75 9.26
CA GLN A 29 -13.30 -27.40 10.39
C GLN A 29 -12.75 -25.98 10.14
N PRO A 30 -12.67 -25.14 11.18
CA PRO A 30 -12.05 -23.83 11.04
C PRO A 30 -10.65 -23.99 10.46
N LEU A 31 -10.36 -23.31 9.36
CA LEU A 31 -9.02 -23.31 8.79
C LEU A 31 -8.06 -22.68 9.80
N VAL A 32 -7.10 -23.46 10.28
CA VAL A 32 -6.04 -22.95 11.14
C VAL A 32 -5.11 -22.08 10.29
N PRO A 33 -4.85 -20.81 10.67
CA PRO A 33 -3.91 -19.98 9.94
C PRO A 33 -2.54 -20.68 9.83
N MET A 34 -1.95 -20.68 8.65
CA MET A 34 -0.59 -21.19 8.49
C MET A 34 0.37 -20.42 9.41
N PRO A 35 1.29 -21.11 10.10
CA PRO A 35 2.31 -20.44 10.90
C PRO A 35 3.18 -19.55 9.98
N LEU A 36 3.55 -18.38 10.50
CA LEU A 36 4.46 -17.49 9.80
C LEU A 36 5.82 -18.19 9.63
N ASN A 37 6.49 -17.94 8.51
CA ASN A 37 7.87 -18.35 8.37
C ASN A 37 8.77 -17.57 9.36
N PRO A 38 10.02 -18.03 9.64
CA PRO A 38 10.86 -17.41 10.66
C PRO A 38 11.10 -15.91 10.43
N ALA A 39 11.30 -15.48 9.20
CA ALA A 39 11.51 -14.05 8.86
C ALA A 39 10.27 -13.21 9.18
N MET A 40 9.09 -13.71 8.83
CA MET A 40 7.82 -13.02 9.14
C MET A 40 7.52 -13.05 10.64
N THR A 41 7.90 -14.11 11.37
CA THR A 41 7.77 -14.16 12.83
C THR A 41 8.58 -13.05 13.50
N GLU A 42 9.79 -12.79 13.03
CA GLU A 42 10.61 -11.66 13.50
C GLU A 42 9.96 -10.31 13.21
N ILE A 43 9.44 -10.14 11.99
CA ILE A 43 8.83 -8.89 11.54
C ILE A 43 7.62 -8.50 12.41
N PHE A 44 6.85 -9.47 12.87
CA PHE A 44 5.64 -9.26 13.69
C PHE A 44 5.85 -9.52 15.21
N ASP A 45 7.09 -9.44 15.69
CA ASP A 45 7.43 -9.70 17.11
C ASP A 45 7.10 -8.57 18.09
N GLY A 46 6.66 -7.41 17.58
CA GLY A 46 6.28 -6.24 18.39
C GLY A 46 7.44 -5.51 19.07
N LYS A 47 8.70 -5.79 18.69
CA LYS A 47 9.88 -5.18 19.31
C LYS A 47 10.40 -3.95 18.59
N ALA A 48 10.00 -3.73 17.34
CA ALA A 48 10.44 -2.61 16.52
C ALA A 48 9.30 -2.04 15.69
N LEU A 49 9.37 -0.75 15.37
CA LEU A 49 8.68 -0.18 14.22
C LEU A 49 9.51 -0.56 13.00
N ARG A 50 8.89 -1.15 11.98
CA ARG A 50 9.58 -1.60 10.77
C ARG A 50 9.00 -0.94 9.53
N VAL A 51 9.89 -0.61 8.61
CA VAL A 51 9.54 -0.09 7.27
C VAL A 51 10.03 -1.10 6.24
N ILE A 52 9.16 -1.44 5.28
CA ILE A 52 9.48 -2.36 4.19
C ILE A 52 9.03 -1.69 2.89
N LEU A 53 9.91 -1.60 1.91
CA LEU A 53 9.53 -1.12 0.58
C LEU A 53 8.97 -2.27 -0.24
N CYS A 54 7.73 -2.13 -0.71
CA CYS A 54 7.05 -3.11 -1.56
C CYS A 54 6.90 -2.65 -3.01
N GLY A 55 7.31 -1.42 -3.31
CA GLY A 55 7.35 -0.87 -4.66
C GLY A 55 8.10 0.44 -4.66
N THR A 56 9.11 0.55 -5.49
CA THR A 56 10.04 1.68 -5.52
C THR A 56 10.12 2.40 -6.87
N SER A 57 9.31 1.96 -7.84
CA SER A 57 9.22 2.54 -9.17
C SER A 57 8.17 3.66 -9.25
N SER A 58 8.28 4.47 -10.29
CA SER A 58 7.38 5.54 -10.73
C SER A 58 6.47 5.04 -11.85
N PRO A 59 5.53 5.86 -12.40
CA PRO A 59 4.69 5.43 -13.52
C PRO A 59 5.45 5.04 -14.80
N LEU A 60 6.72 5.46 -14.91
CA LEU A 60 7.56 5.09 -16.05
C LEU A 60 7.87 3.59 -16.05
N PRO A 61 8.05 2.95 -17.22
CA PRO A 61 8.33 1.53 -17.31
C PRO A 61 9.59 1.13 -16.55
N ASP A 62 9.45 0.13 -15.69
CA ASP A 62 10.55 -0.54 -15.00
C ASP A 62 10.16 -1.99 -14.75
N PRO A 63 10.73 -2.96 -15.50
CA PRO A 63 10.36 -4.37 -15.34
C PRO A 63 10.90 -5.02 -14.07
N GLY A 64 11.73 -4.33 -13.32
CA GLY A 64 12.39 -4.87 -12.12
C GLY A 64 11.79 -4.40 -10.79
N ARG A 65 10.83 -3.45 -10.82
CA ARG A 65 10.32 -2.79 -9.62
C ARG A 65 8.82 -2.55 -9.71
N ALA A 66 8.08 -2.87 -8.66
CA ALA A 66 6.69 -2.47 -8.52
C ALA A 66 6.54 -0.96 -8.34
N LYS A 67 5.33 -0.43 -8.58
CA LYS A 67 5.00 0.98 -8.37
C LYS A 67 4.86 1.29 -6.88
N ALA A 68 4.65 2.55 -6.55
CA ALA A 68 4.68 3.08 -5.20
C ALA A 68 3.98 2.19 -4.16
N CYS A 69 4.77 1.68 -3.19
CA CYS A 69 4.26 0.88 -2.08
C CYS A 69 5.27 0.86 -0.92
N THR A 70 4.83 1.24 0.27
CA THR A 70 5.62 1.14 1.51
C THR A 70 4.77 0.49 2.59
N ILE A 71 5.35 -0.40 3.38
CA ILE A 71 4.69 -1.05 4.52
C ILE A 71 5.32 -0.55 5.81
N VAL A 72 4.48 -0.17 6.77
CA VAL A 72 4.89 0.08 8.17
C VAL A 72 4.31 -1.02 9.03
N VAL A 73 5.17 -1.75 9.77
CA VAL A 73 4.76 -2.80 10.70
C VAL A 73 4.94 -2.33 12.13
N VAL A 74 3.87 -2.49 12.92
CA VAL A 74 3.80 -2.14 14.33
C VAL A 74 3.09 -3.26 15.09
N GLY A 75 3.79 -3.88 16.02
CA GLY A 75 3.23 -5.02 16.74
C GLY A 75 2.94 -6.20 15.81
N ASP A 76 1.69 -6.62 15.79
CA ASP A 76 1.19 -7.69 14.94
C ASP A 76 0.43 -7.20 13.70
N LYS A 77 0.47 -5.90 13.42
CA LYS A 77 -0.26 -5.21 12.35
C LYS A 77 0.67 -4.59 11.33
N ALA A 78 0.23 -4.60 10.09
CA ALA A 78 0.87 -3.90 8.98
C ALA A 78 -0.06 -2.83 8.40
N TYR A 79 0.51 -1.72 8.03
CA TYR A 79 -0.16 -0.60 7.37
C TYR A 79 0.55 -0.35 6.04
N VAL A 80 -0.21 -0.33 4.95
CA VAL A 80 0.32 -0.17 3.60
C VAL A 80 0.10 1.27 3.15
N ILE A 81 1.15 1.94 2.73
CA ILE A 81 1.11 3.29 2.17
C ILE A 81 1.29 3.17 0.67
N ASP A 82 0.25 3.53 -0.05
CA ASP A 82 0.01 3.32 -1.46
C ASP A 82 -0.01 1.85 -1.90
N THR A 83 -0.69 1.58 -2.98
CA THR A 83 -0.91 0.25 -3.56
C THR A 83 -0.71 0.33 -5.07
N GLY A 84 0.48 0.72 -5.48
CA GLY A 84 0.81 0.83 -6.90
C GLY A 84 0.84 -0.53 -7.60
N PRO A 85 0.66 -0.56 -8.93
CA PRO A 85 0.69 -1.80 -9.70
C PRO A 85 1.91 -2.68 -9.42
N GLU A 86 1.70 -4.00 -9.39
CA GLU A 86 2.69 -5.03 -9.09
C GLU A 86 3.14 -5.10 -7.63
N SER A 87 2.61 -4.22 -6.75
CA SER A 87 3.01 -4.22 -5.34
C SER A 87 2.49 -5.45 -4.59
N TRP A 88 1.31 -5.96 -4.95
CA TRP A 88 0.81 -7.20 -4.37
C TRP A 88 1.72 -8.40 -4.70
N GLU A 89 2.21 -8.51 -5.92
CA GLU A 89 3.15 -9.54 -6.33
C GLU A 89 4.45 -9.49 -5.54
N GLN A 90 4.94 -8.29 -5.18
CA GLN A 90 6.11 -8.16 -4.32
C GLN A 90 5.81 -8.68 -2.90
N LEU A 91 4.62 -8.41 -2.34
CA LEU A 91 4.22 -8.99 -1.06
C LEU A 91 4.21 -10.52 -1.12
N GLN A 92 3.70 -11.10 -2.20
CA GLN A 92 3.71 -12.55 -2.40
C GLN A 92 5.15 -13.10 -2.48
N ARG A 93 6.04 -12.45 -3.23
CA ARG A 93 7.46 -12.83 -3.31
C ARG A 93 8.16 -12.76 -1.97
N MET A 94 7.84 -11.77 -1.13
CA MET A 94 8.30 -11.67 0.26
C MET A 94 7.63 -12.68 1.19
N GLN A 95 6.60 -13.41 0.74
CA GLN A 95 5.73 -14.26 1.57
C GLN A 95 5.07 -13.47 2.71
N PHE A 96 4.72 -12.23 2.44
CA PHE A 96 4.14 -11.33 3.44
C PHE A 96 2.71 -11.76 3.79
N PRO A 97 2.35 -11.87 5.08
CA PRO A 97 1.04 -12.37 5.49
C PRO A 97 -0.04 -11.31 5.30
N GLY A 98 -0.78 -11.38 4.19
CA GLY A 98 -1.83 -10.42 3.83
C GLY A 98 -2.92 -10.24 4.91
N SER A 99 -3.18 -11.27 5.73
CA SER A 99 -4.12 -11.17 6.86
C SER A 99 -3.68 -10.22 7.98
N ARG A 100 -2.40 -9.82 8.02
CA ARG A 100 -1.87 -8.85 8.97
C ARG A 100 -2.03 -7.40 8.53
N ILE A 101 -2.50 -7.15 7.31
CA ILE A 101 -2.75 -5.79 6.81
C ILE A 101 -4.00 -5.24 7.50
N ALA A 102 -3.79 -4.23 8.35
CA ALA A 102 -4.81 -3.59 9.18
C ALA A 102 -5.39 -2.32 8.55
N GLY A 103 -4.73 -1.76 7.54
CA GLY A 103 -5.20 -0.57 6.82
C GLY A 103 -4.30 -0.20 5.65
N VAL A 104 -4.88 0.53 4.71
CA VAL A 104 -4.20 1.16 3.58
C VAL A 104 -4.28 2.68 3.74
N PHE A 105 -3.23 3.38 3.35
CA PHE A 105 -3.10 4.83 3.39
C PHE A 105 -2.74 5.33 2.00
N ILE A 106 -3.60 6.12 1.39
CA ILE A 106 -3.40 6.65 0.03
C ILE A 106 -2.86 8.08 0.12
N THR A 107 -1.73 8.33 -0.51
CA THR A 107 -1.10 9.66 -0.53
C THR A 107 -1.82 10.61 -1.49
N HIS A 108 -2.12 10.15 -2.69
CA HIS A 108 -2.89 10.84 -3.73
C HIS A 108 -3.44 9.82 -4.75
N PHE A 109 -4.11 10.28 -5.82
CA PHE A 109 -4.90 9.39 -6.68
C PHE A 109 -4.30 9.11 -8.06
N HIS A 110 -3.00 9.27 -8.27
CA HIS A 110 -2.35 8.78 -9.48
C HIS A 110 -2.40 7.25 -9.56
N SER A 111 -2.47 6.72 -10.76
CA SER A 111 -2.68 5.29 -11.01
C SER A 111 -1.56 4.40 -10.47
N ASP A 112 -0.34 4.92 -10.41
CA ASP A 112 0.83 4.22 -9.88
C ASP A 112 0.89 4.19 -8.34
N HIS A 113 -0.07 4.83 -7.65
CA HIS A 113 -0.28 4.78 -6.20
C HIS A 113 -1.50 3.96 -5.78
N ILE A 114 -2.45 3.72 -6.70
CA ILE A 114 -3.73 3.10 -6.36
C ILE A 114 -4.07 1.84 -7.16
N GLY A 115 -3.28 1.49 -8.18
CA GLY A 115 -3.67 0.52 -9.20
C GLY A 115 -3.94 -0.89 -8.68
N ASP A 116 -3.25 -1.34 -7.63
CA ASP A 116 -3.42 -2.66 -7.01
C ASP A 116 -4.42 -2.68 -5.83
N LEU A 117 -5.10 -1.58 -5.52
CA LEU A 117 -6.02 -1.53 -4.37
C LEU A 117 -7.08 -2.64 -4.42
N GLY A 118 -7.52 -3.03 -5.61
CA GLY A 118 -8.43 -4.14 -5.82
C GLY A 118 -7.81 -5.49 -5.44
N GLU A 119 -6.54 -5.72 -5.81
CA GLU A 119 -5.80 -6.92 -5.41
C GLU A 119 -5.59 -6.95 -3.88
N PHE A 120 -5.22 -5.85 -3.26
CA PHE A 120 -5.13 -5.76 -1.80
C PHE A 120 -6.46 -6.10 -1.12
N ARG A 121 -7.60 -5.61 -1.65
CA ARG A 121 -8.93 -5.98 -1.18
C ARG A 121 -9.15 -7.49 -1.22
N MET A 122 -8.91 -8.10 -2.37
CA MET A 122 -9.22 -9.50 -2.62
C MET A 122 -8.27 -10.45 -1.92
N GLN A 123 -6.99 -10.22 -2.06
CA GLN A 123 -5.97 -11.14 -1.59
C GLN A 123 -5.83 -11.14 -0.06
N THR A 124 -6.05 -9.99 0.60
CA THR A 124 -6.09 -9.95 2.07
C THR A 124 -7.31 -10.71 2.62
N MET A 125 -8.46 -10.67 1.94
CA MET A 125 -9.63 -11.48 2.27
C MET A 125 -9.32 -12.97 2.12
N VAL A 126 -8.75 -13.37 0.99
CA VAL A 126 -8.33 -14.76 0.73
C VAL A 126 -7.29 -15.24 1.76
N ALA A 127 -6.38 -14.35 2.18
CA ALA A 127 -5.42 -14.63 3.24
C ALA A 127 -6.05 -14.76 4.65
N GLY A 128 -7.35 -14.53 4.79
CA GLY A 128 -8.10 -14.74 6.03
C GLY A 128 -8.34 -13.47 6.86
N ARG A 129 -8.30 -12.28 6.25
CA ARG A 129 -8.76 -11.05 6.91
C ARG A 129 -10.25 -11.21 7.30
N ARG A 130 -10.60 -10.78 8.51
CA ARG A 130 -11.94 -10.97 9.11
C ARG A 130 -12.75 -9.68 9.28
N GLN A 131 -12.24 -8.55 8.80
CA GLN A 131 -12.91 -7.24 8.86
C GLN A 131 -12.76 -6.52 7.54
N MET A 132 -13.67 -5.59 7.24
CA MET A 132 -13.49 -4.69 6.10
C MET A 132 -12.13 -3.98 6.19
N LEU A 133 -11.46 -3.80 5.07
CA LEU A 133 -10.13 -3.16 5.02
C LEU A 133 -10.30 -1.64 5.04
N PRO A 134 -9.85 -0.94 6.10
CA PRO A 134 -9.86 0.51 6.12
C PRO A 134 -8.90 1.08 5.06
N VAL A 135 -9.38 2.05 4.29
CA VAL A 135 -8.57 2.83 3.34
C VAL A 135 -8.63 4.29 3.79
N HIS A 136 -7.56 4.74 4.41
CA HIS A 136 -7.37 6.12 4.80
C HIS A 136 -6.87 6.93 3.60
N GLY A 137 -7.42 8.12 3.40
CA GLY A 137 -6.97 8.97 2.32
C GLY A 137 -7.60 10.36 2.39
N PRO A 138 -7.02 11.32 1.67
CA PRO A 138 -7.58 12.66 1.60
C PRO A 138 -8.93 12.67 0.87
N ARG A 139 -9.56 13.83 0.81
CA ARG A 139 -10.84 14.03 0.13
C ARG A 139 -10.83 13.41 -1.28
N GLY A 140 -11.77 12.51 -1.55
CA GLY A 140 -11.88 11.72 -2.79
C GLY A 140 -11.68 10.22 -2.59
N VAL A 141 -11.09 9.79 -1.46
CA VAL A 141 -10.89 8.37 -1.17
C VAL A 141 -12.19 7.58 -1.12
N ALA A 142 -13.30 8.21 -0.74
CA ALA A 142 -14.62 7.57 -0.75
C ALA A 142 -15.07 7.14 -2.15
N ASN A 143 -14.78 7.95 -3.17
CA ASN A 143 -15.07 7.62 -4.57
C ASN A 143 -14.17 6.47 -5.06
N LEU A 144 -12.89 6.51 -4.72
CA LEU A 144 -11.93 5.45 -5.03
C LEU A 144 -12.40 4.11 -4.46
N VAL A 145 -12.69 4.07 -3.16
CA VAL A 145 -13.18 2.88 -2.44
C VAL A 145 -14.46 2.34 -3.05
N THR A 146 -15.41 3.22 -3.39
CA THR A 146 -16.66 2.84 -4.06
C THR A 146 -16.38 2.17 -5.41
N GLY A 147 -15.51 2.77 -6.23
CA GLY A 147 -15.14 2.23 -7.54
C GLY A 147 -14.52 0.83 -7.47
N PHE A 148 -13.53 0.64 -6.58
CA PHE A 148 -12.89 -0.67 -6.40
C PHE A 148 -13.82 -1.71 -5.75
N ASN A 149 -14.71 -1.30 -4.86
CA ASN A 149 -15.74 -2.20 -4.32
C ASN A 149 -16.68 -2.71 -5.41
N LEU A 150 -17.14 -1.85 -6.30
CA LEU A 150 -17.99 -2.25 -7.42
C LEU A 150 -17.24 -3.14 -8.43
N ALA A 151 -16.01 -2.77 -8.79
CA ALA A 151 -15.22 -3.53 -9.77
C ALA A 151 -14.90 -4.96 -9.35
N TYR A 152 -14.70 -5.20 -8.05
CA TYR A 152 -14.32 -6.51 -7.50
C TYR A 152 -15.47 -7.24 -6.78
N GLU A 153 -16.71 -6.76 -6.86
CA GLU A 153 -17.85 -7.38 -6.21
C GLU A 153 -18.12 -8.79 -6.75
N GLU A 154 -18.10 -8.91 -8.08
CA GLU A 154 -18.38 -10.20 -8.74
C GLU A 154 -17.30 -11.23 -8.48
N ASP A 155 -16.01 -10.85 -8.47
CA ASP A 155 -14.92 -11.77 -8.14
C ASP A 155 -15.06 -12.30 -6.70
N ALA A 156 -15.39 -11.45 -5.73
CA ALA A 156 -15.63 -11.88 -4.35
C ALA A 156 -16.79 -12.90 -4.26
N ARG A 157 -17.89 -12.65 -4.99
CA ARG A 157 -19.06 -13.54 -5.05
C ARG A 157 -18.71 -14.90 -5.67
N LEU A 158 -17.93 -14.89 -6.77
CA LEU A 158 -17.51 -16.12 -7.45
C LEU A 158 -16.57 -16.96 -6.59
N ARG A 159 -15.65 -16.33 -5.85
CA ARG A 159 -14.78 -17.04 -4.90
C ARG A 159 -15.56 -17.67 -3.77
N LEU A 160 -16.55 -16.96 -3.21
CA LEU A 160 -17.45 -17.56 -2.22
C LEU A 160 -18.19 -18.77 -2.79
N ALA A 161 -18.78 -18.64 -3.98
CA ALA A 161 -19.52 -19.73 -4.61
C ALA A 161 -18.66 -20.98 -4.86
N HIS A 162 -17.34 -20.80 -5.12
CA HIS A 162 -16.41 -21.89 -5.36
C HIS A 162 -15.80 -22.48 -4.09
N HIS A 163 -15.38 -21.64 -3.14
CA HIS A 163 -14.62 -22.06 -1.95
C HIS A 163 -15.47 -22.18 -0.67
N GLY A 164 -16.68 -21.60 -0.65
CA GLY A 164 -17.60 -21.63 0.49
C GLY A 164 -17.24 -20.67 1.62
N GLU A 165 -18.19 -20.51 2.57
CA GLU A 165 -18.10 -19.55 3.69
C GLU A 165 -17.00 -19.90 4.71
N SER A 166 -16.52 -21.13 4.75
CA SER A 166 -15.38 -21.50 5.60
C SER A 166 -14.06 -20.84 5.19
N VAL A 167 -13.92 -20.50 3.91
CA VAL A 167 -12.72 -19.87 3.33
C VAL A 167 -12.95 -18.38 3.08
N ILE A 168 -14.07 -18.04 2.46
CA ILE A 168 -14.39 -16.68 2.02
C ILE A 168 -15.46 -16.06 2.92
N ASP A 169 -15.10 -14.96 3.57
CA ASP A 169 -16.02 -14.14 4.35
C ASP A 169 -16.36 -12.86 3.58
N LEU A 170 -17.54 -12.86 2.93
CA LEU A 170 -18.00 -11.68 2.17
C LEU A 170 -18.17 -10.43 3.04
N ALA A 171 -18.49 -10.58 4.32
CA ALA A 171 -18.65 -9.43 5.21
C ALA A 171 -17.32 -8.69 5.42
N SER A 172 -16.20 -9.40 5.34
CA SER A 172 -14.86 -8.82 5.41
C SER A 172 -14.36 -8.30 4.06
N SER A 173 -14.96 -8.72 2.94
CA SER A 173 -14.46 -8.41 1.59
C SER A 173 -14.35 -6.90 1.32
N PRO A 174 -15.33 -6.02 1.64
CA PRO A 174 -15.29 -4.64 1.19
C PRO A 174 -14.13 -3.84 1.79
N LEU A 175 -13.71 -2.84 1.02
CA LEU A 175 -12.96 -1.69 1.52
C LEU A 175 -13.91 -0.75 2.25
N ILE A 176 -13.41 -0.04 3.29
CA ILE A 176 -14.14 1.04 3.96
C ILE A 176 -13.33 2.33 3.95
N ALA A 177 -13.89 3.40 3.36
CA ALA A 177 -13.22 4.69 3.29
C ALA A 177 -13.12 5.35 4.68
N LYS A 178 -11.93 5.86 4.98
CA LYS A 178 -11.60 6.70 6.13
C LYS A 178 -11.06 8.02 5.60
N GLU A 179 -11.97 8.86 5.11
CA GLU A 179 -11.63 10.15 4.53
C GLU A 179 -11.26 11.16 5.63
N PHE A 180 -10.18 11.91 5.41
CA PHE A 180 -9.67 12.95 6.28
C PHE A 180 -9.33 14.22 5.47
N GLY A 181 -8.76 15.24 6.12
CA GLY A 181 -8.20 16.40 5.46
C GLY A 181 -9.24 17.42 5.02
N LYS A 182 -10.28 17.66 5.84
CA LYS A 182 -11.23 18.76 5.56
C LYS A 182 -10.55 20.14 5.50
N ALA A 183 -9.42 20.28 6.23
CA ALA A 183 -8.60 21.48 6.24
C ALA A 183 -7.52 21.49 5.14
N PHE A 184 -7.35 20.39 4.40
CA PHE A 184 -6.35 20.26 3.32
C PHE A 184 -6.88 20.94 2.06
N VAL A 185 -6.66 22.22 1.98
CA VAL A 185 -7.20 23.09 0.91
C VAL A 185 -6.11 23.68 0.01
N GLY A 186 -4.90 23.13 0.11
CA GLY A 186 -3.74 23.57 -0.68
C GLY A 186 -2.98 24.75 -0.08
N GLY A 187 -3.17 25.01 1.22
CA GLY A 187 -2.34 25.97 1.97
C GLY A 187 -0.94 25.46 2.28
N LEU A 188 -0.70 24.16 2.12
CA LEU A 188 0.57 23.46 2.36
C LEU A 188 1.10 23.61 3.81
N ASP A 189 0.21 23.82 4.78
CA ASP A 189 0.53 23.97 6.21
C ASP A 189 -0.34 23.09 7.12
N ALA A 190 -1.27 22.32 6.53
CA ALA A 190 -2.20 21.50 7.29
C ALA A 190 -1.61 20.15 7.66
N GLU A 191 -1.92 19.72 8.89
CA GLU A 191 -1.67 18.38 9.39
C GLU A 191 -2.87 17.88 10.21
N GLU A 192 -3.09 16.57 10.25
CA GLU A 192 -4.18 15.95 11.00
C GLU A 192 -3.76 14.58 11.54
N ILE A 193 -4.02 14.32 12.83
CA ILE A 193 -3.90 12.96 13.38
C ILE A 193 -5.10 12.15 12.89
N ILE A 194 -4.85 11.16 12.06
CA ILE A 194 -5.89 10.37 11.38
C ILE A 194 -6.08 8.96 11.95
N LEU A 195 -5.11 8.47 12.74
CA LEU A 195 -5.21 7.18 13.43
C LEU A 195 -4.48 7.22 14.77
N ARG A 196 -5.11 6.60 15.77
CA ARG A 196 -4.49 6.17 17.03
C ARG A 196 -4.85 4.70 17.24
N ASP A 197 -3.82 3.85 17.38
CA ASP A 197 -3.99 2.41 17.60
C ASP A 197 -2.95 1.92 18.61
N GLY A 198 -3.36 1.82 19.87
CA GLY A 198 -2.45 1.58 20.97
C GLY A 198 -1.40 2.68 21.10
N ASP A 199 -0.11 2.29 21.01
CA ASP A 199 1.02 3.24 21.06
C ASP A 199 1.30 3.92 19.70
N LEU A 200 0.62 3.51 18.62
CA LEU A 200 0.78 4.10 17.31
C LEU A 200 -0.06 5.36 17.16
N THR A 201 0.57 6.41 16.65
CA THR A 201 -0.09 7.60 16.13
C THR A 201 0.31 7.80 14.68
N VAL A 202 -0.68 8.05 13.80
CA VAL A 202 -0.44 8.40 12.41
C VAL A 202 -0.96 9.80 12.15
N THR A 203 -0.08 10.67 11.67
CA THR A 203 -0.38 12.03 11.24
C THR A 203 -0.28 12.11 9.73
N ALA A 204 -1.31 12.62 9.05
CA ALA A 204 -1.26 13.02 7.65
C ALA A 204 -0.93 14.51 7.57
N PHE A 205 -0.16 14.92 6.59
CA PHE A 205 0.20 16.31 6.35
C PHE A 205 0.20 16.62 4.85
N GLU A 206 -0.20 17.85 4.48
CA GLU A 206 -0.16 18.29 3.08
C GLU A 206 1.28 18.39 2.57
N VAL A 207 1.47 17.95 1.31
CA VAL A 207 2.71 18.07 0.56
C VAL A 207 2.48 18.87 -0.72
N ASP A 208 3.56 19.41 -1.30
CA ASP A 208 3.48 20.20 -2.53
C ASP A 208 3.64 19.30 -3.76
N HIS A 209 2.53 18.90 -4.32
CA HIS A 209 2.48 18.13 -5.58
C HIS A 209 1.60 18.84 -6.63
N ASP A 210 1.61 20.19 -6.61
CA ASP A 210 0.75 21.02 -7.49
C ASP A 210 1.02 20.75 -8.98
N PRO A 211 -0.02 20.55 -9.83
CA PRO A 211 -1.44 20.83 -9.58
C PRO A 211 -2.26 19.66 -9.01
N ILE A 212 -1.62 18.54 -8.64
CA ILE A 212 -2.30 17.37 -8.09
C ILE A 212 -2.66 17.63 -6.62
N ARG A 213 -3.94 17.85 -6.36
CA ARG A 213 -4.47 18.15 -5.03
C ARG A 213 -5.76 17.41 -4.74
N PRO A 214 -5.94 16.86 -3.54
CA PRO A 214 -4.99 16.83 -2.41
C PRO A 214 -3.89 15.80 -2.61
N ALA A 215 -2.69 16.10 -2.10
CA ALA A 215 -1.58 15.19 -1.95
C ALA A 215 -1.03 15.28 -0.52
N VAL A 216 -0.68 14.14 0.07
CA VAL A 216 -0.30 14.07 1.48
C VAL A 216 0.88 13.12 1.71
N GLY A 217 1.69 13.44 2.73
CA GLY A 217 2.60 12.53 3.36
C GLY A 217 2.05 11.99 4.68
N TYR A 218 2.72 11.00 5.25
CA TYR A 218 2.35 10.38 6.51
C TYR A 218 3.52 10.29 7.47
N ARG A 219 3.27 10.57 8.75
CA ARG A 219 4.18 10.34 9.86
C ARG A 219 3.61 9.28 10.78
N PHE A 220 4.39 8.25 11.06
CA PHE A 220 4.09 7.16 11.99
C PHE A 220 4.99 7.30 13.21
N ASP A 221 4.40 7.50 14.37
CA ASP A 221 5.09 7.57 15.65
C ASP A 221 4.68 6.39 16.53
N TRP A 222 5.65 5.61 17.03
CA TRP A 222 5.43 4.45 17.89
C TRP A 222 6.54 4.28 18.92
N LYS A 223 6.22 4.28 20.20
CA LYS A 223 7.16 4.05 21.32
C LYS A 223 8.47 4.86 21.21
N GLY A 224 8.37 6.12 20.84
CA GLY A 224 9.51 7.01 20.66
C GLY A 224 10.32 6.80 19.38
N ARG A 225 9.84 5.95 18.46
CA ARG A 225 10.39 5.78 17.10
C ARG A 225 9.46 6.42 16.09
N SER A 226 10.04 6.92 15.00
CA SER A 226 9.26 7.60 13.98
C SER A 226 9.77 7.37 12.56
N VAL A 227 8.82 7.24 11.64
CA VAL A 227 9.07 7.22 10.20
C VAL A 227 8.15 8.20 9.50
N VAL A 228 8.69 8.92 8.52
CA VAL A 228 7.94 9.80 7.64
C VAL A 228 8.03 9.26 6.22
N ILE A 229 6.89 9.23 5.52
CA ILE A 229 6.75 8.83 4.12
C ILE A 229 6.16 10.01 3.38
N SER A 230 6.89 10.52 2.37
CA SER A 230 6.52 11.76 1.70
C SER A 230 5.28 11.64 0.80
N GLY A 231 5.04 10.48 0.18
CA GLY A 231 4.30 10.43 -1.08
C GLY A 231 5.06 11.20 -2.15
N ASP A 232 4.38 11.63 -3.20
CA ASP A 232 4.96 12.49 -4.23
C ASP A 232 4.91 13.95 -3.77
N THR A 233 6.03 14.66 -3.89
CA THR A 233 6.15 16.04 -3.38
C THR A 233 7.31 16.80 -4.01
N GLY A 234 7.09 18.06 -4.30
CA GLY A 234 8.15 19.04 -4.40
C GLY A 234 8.73 19.39 -3.02
N LEU A 235 9.63 20.38 -2.98
CA LEU A 235 10.17 20.91 -1.73
C LEU A 235 9.15 21.81 -1.03
N SER A 236 8.76 21.48 0.21
CA SER A 236 7.85 22.31 1.00
C SER A 236 8.30 22.42 2.46
N ALA A 237 7.96 23.57 3.09
CA ALA A 237 8.25 23.80 4.50
C ALA A 237 7.48 22.83 5.41
N ASN A 238 6.24 22.52 5.06
CA ASN A 238 5.41 21.59 5.82
C ASN A 238 5.98 20.17 5.80
N PHE A 239 6.48 19.70 4.64
CA PHE A 239 7.18 18.43 4.55
C PHE A 239 8.41 18.39 5.46
N THR A 240 9.26 19.43 5.41
CA THR A 240 10.44 19.54 6.29
C THR A 240 10.05 19.56 7.76
N ALA A 241 9.01 20.31 8.14
CA ALA A 241 8.53 20.41 9.52
C ALA A 241 8.03 19.05 10.05
N ASN A 242 7.25 18.32 9.24
CA ASN A 242 6.74 16.99 9.61
C ASN A 242 7.82 15.89 9.62
N ALA A 243 8.90 16.06 8.87
CA ALA A 243 10.06 15.19 8.92
C ALA A 243 10.96 15.43 10.13
N LYS A 244 10.77 16.51 10.88
CA LYS A 244 11.66 16.92 11.98
C LYS A 244 11.80 15.82 13.03
N GLY A 245 13.08 15.45 13.29
CA GLY A 245 13.45 14.46 14.30
C GLY A 245 13.02 13.03 14.00
N ALA A 246 12.57 12.73 12.78
CA ALA A 246 12.24 11.37 12.39
C ALA A 246 13.49 10.48 12.36
N ASP A 247 13.32 9.21 12.76
CA ASP A 247 14.41 8.22 12.62
C ASP A 247 14.67 7.91 11.14
N VAL A 248 13.58 7.74 10.37
CA VAL A 248 13.64 7.43 8.93
C VAL A 248 12.76 8.40 8.16
N LEU A 249 13.28 8.91 7.06
CA LEU A 249 12.53 9.59 6.02
C LEU A 249 12.55 8.73 4.75
N VAL A 250 11.39 8.23 4.34
CA VAL A 250 11.18 7.57 3.05
C VAL A 250 10.62 8.63 2.10
N THR A 251 11.34 8.96 1.04
CA THR A 251 10.95 10.02 0.11
C THR A 251 11.15 9.61 -1.33
N GLU A 252 10.29 10.12 -2.19
CA GLU A 252 10.48 10.03 -3.62
C GLU A 252 11.79 10.66 -4.09
N SER A 253 12.17 10.38 -5.32
CA SER A 253 13.34 11.04 -5.93
C SER A 253 13.22 11.15 -7.44
N LEU A 254 13.36 12.36 -7.94
CA LEU A 254 13.42 12.65 -9.38
C LEU A 254 14.83 13.14 -9.75
N ALA A 255 15.45 12.52 -10.76
CA ALA A 255 16.74 12.94 -11.31
C ALA A 255 16.54 13.97 -12.45
N PRO A 256 16.57 15.29 -12.19
CA PRO A 256 16.19 16.30 -13.18
C PRO A 256 17.12 16.32 -14.40
N ASN A 257 18.40 16.01 -14.23
CA ASN A 257 19.36 15.88 -15.32
C ASN A 257 19.01 14.74 -16.28
N LEU A 258 18.57 13.58 -15.80
CA LEU A 258 18.16 12.45 -16.64
C LEU A 258 16.82 12.73 -17.33
N ILE A 259 15.89 13.37 -16.66
CA ILE A 259 14.62 13.81 -17.26
C ILE A 259 14.87 14.87 -18.35
N GLY A 260 15.76 15.83 -18.11
CA GLY A 260 16.15 16.82 -19.13
C GLY A 260 16.78 16.20 -20.38
N MET A 261 17.60 15.14 -20.20
CA MET A 261 18.15 14.37 -21.34
C MET A 261 17.04 13.63 -22.10
N ALA A 262 16.09 13.00 -21.38
CA ALA A 262 14.95 12.33 -22.00
C ALA A 262 14.08 13.31 -22.78
N GLN A 263 13.80 14.50 -22.23
CA GLN A 263 13.08 15.58 -22.93
C GLN A 263 13.75 15.96 -24.24
N GLN A 264 15.08 16.17 -24.23
CA GLN A 264 15.84 16.52 -25.43
C GLN A 264 15.74 15.42 -26.49
N GLN A 265 15.86 14.15 -26.10
CA GLN A 265 15.72 13.00 -27.01
C GLN A 265 14.31 12.94 -27.64
N MET A 266 13.26 13.15 -26.83
CA MET A 266 11.88 13.16 -27.34
C MET A 266 11.65 14.31 -28.32
N ASN A 267 12.18 15.50 -28.04
CA ASN A 267 12.13 16.65 -28.96
C ASN A 267 12.84 16.32 -30.29
N ALA A 268 14.04 15.78 -30.23
CA ALA A 268 14.80 15.40 -31.42
C ALA A 268 14.11 14.34 -32.27
N ALA A 269 13.37 13.42 -31.61
CA ALA A 269 12.56 12.41 -32.27
C ALA A 269 11.19 12.94 -32.78
N GLY A 270 10.86 14.20 -32.59
CA GLY A 270 9.56 14.79 -32.97
C GLY A 270 8.39 14.37 -32.06
N ASN A 271 8.63 13.68 -30.96
CA ASN A 271 7.62 13.28 -30.00
C ASN A 271 7.34 14.42 -28.99
N LEU A 272 6.70 15.48 -29.49
CA LEU A 272 6.47 16.71 -28.72
C LEU A 272 5.58 16.48 -27.50
N ARG A 273 4.65 15.50 -27.56
CA ARG A 273 3.80 15.18 -26.40
C ARG A 273 4.62 14.59 -25.24
N ALA A 274 5.47 13.60 -25.53
CA ALA A 274 6.33 13.01 -24.51
C ALA A 274 7.35 14.03 -23.99
N ALA A 275 7.91 14.88 -24.86
CA ALA A 275 8.82 15.96 -24.48
C ALA A 275 8.14 16.96 -23.52
N LYS A 276 6.87 17.31 -23.76
CA LYS A 276 6.10 18.21 -22.85
C LYS A 276 5.91 17.55 -21.48
N ILE A 277 5.55 16.25 -21.43
CA ILE A 277 5.39 15.51 -20.17
C ILE A 277 6.72 15.53 -19.40
N MET A 278 7.84 15.21 -20.06
CA MET A 278 9.16 15.24 -19.42
C MET A 278 9.55 16.65 -18.91
N ALA A 279 9.08 17.70 -19.57
CA ALA A 279 9.32 19.08 -19.14
C ALA A 279 8.55 19.44 -17.85
N ASP A 280 7.35 18.89 -17.68
CA ASP A 280 6.46 19.21 -16.55
C ASP A 280 6.81 18.45 -15.27
N ILE A 281 7.30 17.20 -15.38
CA ILE A 281 7.55 16.31 -14.25
C ILE A 281 8.44 16.96 -13.15
N PRO A 282 9.52 17.71 -13.45
CA PRO A 282 10.35 18.32 -12.42
C PRO A 282 9.67 19.38 -11.55
N ASP A 283 8.52 19.92 -11.97
CA ASP A 283 7.88 21.03 -11.28
C ASP A 283 7.21 20.60 -9.97
N TYR A 284 6.90 19.29 -9.83
CA TYR A 284 6.10 18.76 -8.71
C TYR A 284 6.72 17.52 -8.03
N HIS A 285 8.01 17.25 -8.29
CA HIS A 285 8.77 16.17 -7.65
C HIS A 285 10.08 16.67 -7.06
N ILE A 286 10.53 16.06 -5.95
CA ILE A 286 11.74 16.46 -5.26
C ILE A 286 13.00 15.83 -5.87
N SER A 287 14.07 16.63 -5.99
CA SER A 287 15.38 16.10 -6.41
C SER A 287 16.07 15.32 -5.28
N PRO A 288 16.97 14.35 -5.61
CA PRO A 288 17.78 13.69 -4.60
C PRO A 288 18.60 14.65 -3.72
N LEU A 289 19.05 15.77 -4.28
CA LEU A 289 19.82 16.78 -3.55
C LEU A 289 18.94 17.56 -2.56
N ASP A 290 17.73 17.92 -2.96
CA ASP A 290 16.82 18.67 -2.09
C ASP A 290 16.24 17.77 -1.01
N ALA A 291 15.94 16.50 -1.31
CA ALA A 291 15.59 15.51 -0.29
C ALA A 291 16.71 15.30 0.74
N ALA A 292 17.98 15.28 0.31
CA ALA A 292 19.13 15.20 1.22
C ALA A 292 19.25 16.45 2.12
N LYS A 293 19.02 17.64 1.58
CA LYS A 293 19.00 18.91 2.35
C LYS A 293 17.84 18.91 3.36
N THR A 294 16.64 18.54 2.92
CA THR A 294 15.45 18.39 3.80
C THR A 294 15.74 17.45 4.95
N ALA A 295 16.31 16.27 4.67
CA ALA A 295 16.66 15.30 5.70
C ALA A 295 17.72 15.81 6.69
N ASN A 296 18.67 16.65 6.25
CA ASN A 296 19.65 17.30 7.14
C ASN A 296 18.98 18.37 8.01
N GLU A 297 18.19 19.25 7.41
CA GLU A 297 17.45 20.30 8.13
C GLU A 297 16.50 19.74 9.17
N ALA A 298 15.80 18.65 8.83
CA ALA A 298 14.89 17.94 9.72
C ALA A 298 15.60 17.08 10.78
N GLY A 299 16.92 16.87 10.69
CA GLY A 299 17.67 16.04 11.63
C GLY A 299 17.35 14.54 11.52
N VAL A 300 16.96 14.06 10.35
CA VAL A 300 16.64 12.66 10.06
C VAL A 300 17.88 11.78 10.17
N LYS A 301 17.76 10.60 10.81
CA LYS A 301 18.91 9.68 10.94
C LYS A 301 19.21 8.93 9.65
N LEU A 302 18.20 8.33 9.01
CA LEU A 302 18.33 7.61 7.74
C LEU A 302 17.36 8.15 6.69
N LEU A 303 17.90 8.55 5.54
CA LEU A 303 17.13 8.90 4.35
C LEU A 303 17.03 7.69 3.43
N VAL A 304 15.82 7.27 3.08
CA VAL A 304 15.53 6.18 2.14
C VAL A 304 14.87 6.76 0.90
N TYR A 305 15.54 6.67 -0.23
CA TYR A 305 14.97 7.08 -1.50
C TYR A 305 14.08 5.98 -2.08
N THR A 306 12.91 6.33 -2.57
CA THR A 306 11.94 5.46 -3.24
C THR A 306 11.32 6.18 -4.44
N HIS A 307 10.28 5.60 -5.07
CA HIS A 307 9.55 6.21 -6.18
C HIS A 307 10.49 6.92 -7.17
N HIS A 308 11.47 6.14 -7.68
CA HIS A 308 12.56 6.69 -8.48
C HIS A 308 12.08 7.15 -9.87
N ILE A 309 12.41 8.38 -10.26
CA ILE A 309 12.06 8.96 -11.55
C ILE A 309 13.33 9.42 -12.31
N PRO A 310 13.72 8.75 -13.39
CA PRO A 310 13.23 7.48 -13.93
C PRO A 310 13.83 6.29 -13.18
N SER A 311 12.99 5.32 -12.76
CA SER A 311 13.41 4.19 -11.93
C SER A 311 14.39 3.24 -12.64
N ALA A 312 14.19 2.98 -13.92
CA ALA A 312 15.08 2.14 -14.72
C ALA A 312 16.53 2.63 -14.81
N GLN A 313 16.79 3.89 -14.44
CA GLN A 313 18.09 4.55 -14.50
C GLN A 313 18.66 4.87 -13.10
N VAL A 314 18.03 4.41 -12.04
CA VAL A 314 18.38 4.74 -10.66
C VAL A 314 19.83 4.38 -10.30
N ASN A 315 20.40 3.36 -10.91
CA ASN A 315 21.77 2.93 -10.69
C ASN A 315 22.82 3.70 -11.50
N LEU A 316 22.41 4.61 -12.40
CA LEU A 316 23.35 5.43 -13.14
C LEU A 316 24.03 6.47 -12.22
N PRO A 317 25.36 6.66 -12.31
CA PRO A 317 26.07 7.61 -11.44
C PRO A 317 25.48 9.03 -11.40
N PRO A 318 24.92 9.60 -12.49
CA PRO A 318 24.33 10.93 -12.46
C PRO A 318 23.08 11.07 -11.60
N TYR A 319 22.38 9.96 -11.28
CA TYR A 319 21.09 10.01 -10.56
C TYR A 319 21.25 10.64 -9.16
N PHE A 320 22.20 10.17 -8.37
CA PHE A 320 22.47 10.65 -7.00
C PHE A 320 23.74 11.52 -6.91
N ALA A 321 24.20 12.08 -8.04
CA ALA A 321 25.40 12.91 -8.06
C ALA A 321 25.27 14.07 -7.06
N GLY A 322 26.28 14.22 -6.17
CA GLY A 322 26.32 15.28 -5.17
C GLY A 322 25.67 14.95 -3.82
N VAL A 323 24.84 13.91 -3.71
CA VAL A 323 24.19 13.55 -2.43
C VAL A 323 25.23 13.26 -1.34
N ALA A 324 26.30 12.52 -1.65
CA ALA A 324 27.36 12.21 -0.69
C ALA A 324 28.14 13.44 -0.18
N ALA A 325 28.09 14.56 -0.91
CA ALA A 325 28.64 15.82 -0.43
C ALA A 325 27.72 16.54 0.57
N ILE A 326 26.45 16.21 0.59
CA ILE A 326 25.42 16.78 1.48
C ILE A 326 25.26 15.89 2.73
N ARG A 327 25.20 14.57 2.55
CA ARG A 327 25.01 13.61 3.63
C ARG A 327 26.07 12.51 3.61
N PRO A 328 26.58 12.07 4.80
CA PRO A 328 27.47 10.90 4.88
C PRO A 328 26.84 9.64 4.25
N ALA A 329 27.63 8.83 3.59
CA ALA A 329 27.17 7.68 2.82
C ALA A 329 26.36 6.64 3.63
N ASN A 330 26.61 6.54 4.95
CA ASN A 330 25.89 5.63 5.85
C ASN A 330 24.56 6.19 6.39
N THR A 331 24.17 7.40 5.99
CA THR A 331 22.95 8.06 6.46
C THR A 331 21.86 8.16 5.37
N TRP A 332 22.08 7.55 4.22
CA TRP A 332 21.11 7.43 3.15
C TRP A 332 21.28 6.14 2.37
N VAL A 333 20.19 5.69 1.72
CA VAL A 333 20.16 4.48 0.92
C VAL A 333 19.22 4.64 -0.28
N ILE A 334 19.61 4.05 -1.42
CA ILE A 334 18.73 3.88 -2.58
C ILE A 334 17.82 2.70 -2.27
N GLY A 335 16.51 2.93 -2.19
CA GLY A 335 15.54 1.89 -1.91
C GLY A 335 15.39 0.89 -3.07
N TRP A 336 15.03 -0.33 -2.71
CA TRP A 336 14.62 -1.38 -3.65
C TRP A 336 13.46 -2.18 -3.05
N ASP A 337 12.69 -2.86 -3.88
CA ASP A 337 11.60 -3.70 -3.43
C ASP A 337 12.15 -4.82 -2.54
N GLY A 338 11.70 -4.85 -1.29
CA GLY A 338 12.20 -5.75 -0.26
C GLY A 338 13.22 -5.15 0.71
N LEU A 339 13.68 -3.91 0.54
CA LEU A 339 14.45 -3.22 1.59
C LEU A 339 13.63 -3.14 2.88
N ARG A 340 14.24 -3.54 4.00
CA ARG A 340 13.67 -3.44 5.36
C ARG A 340 14.51 -2.53 6.22
N VAL A 341 13.85 -1.69 7.00
CA VAL A 341 14.48 -0.86 8.05
C VAL A 341 13.77 -1.14 9.38
N ASP A 342 14.54 -1.52 10.40
CA ASP A 342 14.05 -1.82 11.74
C ASP A 342 14.46 -0.72 12.72
N LEU A 343 13.50 -0.26 13.51
CA LEU A 343 13.63 0.75 14.54
C LEU A 343 13.26 0.15 15.89
N PRO A 344 14.20 -0.51 16.62
CA PRO A 344 13.88 -1.16 17.88
C PRO A 344 13.35 -0.18 18.93
N ALA A 345 12.30 -0.57 19.65
CA ALA A 345 11.76 0.23 20.76
C ALA A 345 12.80 0.36 21.89
N GLY A 346 12.86 1.56 22.50
CA GLY A 346 13.81 1.83 23.58
C GLY A 346 15.29 1.95 23.13
N SER A 347 15.54 1.98 21.82
CA SER A 347 16.86 2.20 21.24
C SER A 347 16.84 3.41 20.30
N THR A 348 18.03 3.91 19.94
CA THR A 348 18.19 4.93 18.88
C THR A 348 18.70 4.32 17.57
N ASP A 349 18.91 3.00 17.54
CA ASP A 349 19.46 2.29 16.39
C ASP A 349 18.52 2.33 15.19
N VAL A 350 19.12 2.35 14.01
CA VAL A 350 18.46 2.17 12.73
C VAL A 350 19.16 1.02 12.02
N GLN A 351 18.46 -0.10 11.88
CA GLN A 351 19.04 -1.34 11.33
C GLN A 351 18.46 -1.56 9.93
N GLN A 352 19.30 -1.96 8.98
CA GLN A 352 18.88 -2.28 7.63
C GLN A 352 18.95 -3.78 7.39
N GLY A 353 17.97 -4.30 6.66
CA GLY A 353 17.89 -5.68 6.21
C GLY A 353 17.13 -5.76 4.89
N GLU A 354 16.87 -6.98 4.46
CA GLU A 354 16.14 -7.22 3.20
C GLU A 354 15.22 -8.43 3.30
N LEU A 355 14.15 -8.41 2.52
CA LEU A 355 13.23 -9.54 2.31
C LEU A 355 13.33 -10.08 0.87
N LEU A 356 13.75 -9.25 -0.05
CA LEU A 356 14.14 -9.61 -1.41
C LEU A 356 15.54 -9.07 -1.68
N PRO A 357 16.34 -9.80 -2.47
CA PRO A 357 17.71 -9.35 -2.76
C PRO A 357 17.71 -8.02 -3.50
N LYS A 358 18.69 -7.17 -3.17
CA LYS A 358 18.92 -5.94 -3.89
C LYS A 358 19.18 -6.25 -5.37
N PRO A 359 18.49 -5.58 -6.31
CA PRO A 359 18.79 -5.72 -7.74
C PRO A 359 20.24 -5.34 -8.05
N ASN A 360 20.85 -6.07 -8.99
CA ASN A 360 22.23 -5.81 -9.46
C ASN A 360 22.34 -4.48 -10.19
#